data_49f70d7d8a58016764f3c5b9d9c5e3e3
#
_entry.id   49f70d7d8a58016764f3c5b9d9c5e3e3
#
_cell.length_a   1.000
_cell.length_b   1.000
_cell.length_c   1.000
_cell.angle_alpha   90.00
_cell.angle_beta   90.00
_cell.angle_gamma   90.00
#
_symmetry.space_group_name_H-M   'P 1'
#
loop_
_entity.id
_entity.type
_entity.pdbx_description
1 polymer ?
#
loop_
_entity_poly.entity_id
_entity_poly.type
_entity_poly.pdbx_seq_one_letter_code
_entity_poly.pdbx_strand_id
1 'polypeptide(L)'
;MIPHADQALNLLARRLTTALVPDLKSDYAQADGMLTGQLMTVLAAELGYGIERRMQDVRAMQELFVAAALQLSDEPLAQSLVQLSRLKPMSLTLKDVDAAHDELTVALLALHERVDLPAPEADRDKLQAINAMIWAYLESHAARHQIPD
;
A
#
# COMPACT_ATOMS: atom_id res chain seq x y z
N MET A 1 -23.77 23.26 -4.22
CA MET A 1 -23.33 21.90 -3.86
C MET A 1 -22.02 21.65 -4.60
N ILE A 2 -20.93 21.41 -3.89
CA ILE A 2 -19.64 21.09 -4.52
C ILE A 2 -19.62 19.56 -4.70
N PRO A 3 -19.44 19.04 -5.93
CA PRO A 3 -19.34 17.58 -6.12
C PRO A 3 -18.12 17.03 -5.39
N HIS A 4 -18.22 15.82 -4.85
CA HIS A 4 -17.08 15.13 -4.29
C HIS A 4 -16.03 14.89 -5.39
N ALA A 5 -14.75 15.07 -5.08
CA ALA A 5 -13.67 15.07 -6.07
C ALA A 5 -13.56 13.73 -6.83
N ASP A 6 -13.74 12.61 -6.12
CA ASP A 6 -13.78 11.26 -6.68
C ASP A 6 -14.92 11.07 -7.68
N GLN A 7 -16.13 11.55 -7.33
CA GLN A 7 -17.31 11.48 -8.21
C GLN A 7 -17.15 12.36 -9.44
N ALA A 8 -16.62 13.59 -9.25
CA ALA A 8 -16.36 14.50 -10.36
C ALA A 8 -15.36 13.90 -11.35
N LEU A 9 -14.27 13.28 -10.84
CA LEU A 9 -13.24 12.68 -11.66
C LEU A 9 -13.76 11.46 -12.43
N ASN A 10 -14.58 10.61 -11.81
CA ASN A 10 -15.25 9.50 -12.46
C ASN A 10 -16.21 9.97 -13.57
N LEU A 11 -16.97 11.04 -13.37
CA LEU A 11 -17.83 11.61 -14.39
C LEU A 11 -17.02 12.15 -15.58
N LEU A 12 -15.89 12.81 -15.33
CA LEU A 12 -15.00 13.31 -16.37
C LEU A 12 -14.36 12.16 -17.16
N ALA A 13 -13.88 11.12 -16.48
CA ALA A 13 -13.34 9.92 -17.10
C ALA A 13 -14.37 9.27 -18.04
N ARG A 14 -15.59 9.08 -17.55
CA ARG A 14 -16.69 8.51 -18.33
C ARG A 14 -17.02 9.37 -19.54
N ARG A 15 -17.14 10.68 -19.38
CA ARG A 15 -17.41 11.59 -20.51
C ARG A 15 -16.29 11.58 -21.54
N LEU A 16 -15.04 11.55 -21.10
CA LEU A 16 -13.89 11.46 -21.99
C LEU A 16 -13.95 10.17 -22.82
N THR A 17 -14.11 9.02 -22.19
CA THR A 17 -14.05 7.72 -22.87
C THR A 17 -15.28 7.44 -23.76
N THR A 18 -16.48 7.87 -23.33
CA THR A 18 -17.71 7.52 -24.06
C THR A 18 -18.19 8.58 -25.05
N ALA A 19 -17.81 9.85 -24.87
CA ALA A 19 -18.29 10.94 -25.70
C ALA A 19 -17.21 11.64 -26.52
N LEU A 20 -16.00 11.83 -25.98
CA LEU A 20 -14.95 12.58 -26.65
C LEU A 20 -14.02 11.70 -27.45
N VAL A 21 -13.59 10.58 -26.90
CA VAL A 21 -12.66 9.65 -27.56
C VAL A 21 -13.20 9.13 -28.90
N PRO A 22 -14.49 8.73 -29.04
CA PRO A 22 -15.03 8.27 -30.33
C PRO A 22 -14.98 9.31 -31.44
N ASP A 23 -14.98 10.60 -31.12
CA ASP A 23 -14.93 11.72 -32.07
C ASP A 23 -13.50 12.08 -32.52
N LEU A 24 -12.48 11.49 -31.90
CA LEU A 24 -11.08 11.71 -32.26
C LEU A 24 -10.75 10.99 -33.58
N LYS A 25 -9.99 11.68 -34.46
CA LYS A 25 -9.74 11.21 -35.83
C LYS A 25 -8.56 10.26 -36.00
N SER A 26 -7.66 10.20 -35.04
CA SER A 26 -6.48 9.34 -35.09
C SER A 26 -6.53 8.25 -34.05
N ASP A 27 -6.12 7.04 -34.41
CA ASP A 27 -6.04 5.89 -33.48
C ASP A 27 -5.14 6.21 -32.29
N TYR A 28 -4.06 6.95 -32.52
CA TYR A 28 -3.17 7.40 -31.45
C TYR A 28 -3.89 8.30 -30.45
N ALA A 29 -4.65 9.30 -30.93
CA ALA A 29 -5.40 10.20 -30.04
C ALA A 29 -6.51 9.45 -29.30
N GLN A 30 -7.15 8.47 -29.94
CA GLN A 30 -8.13 7.60 -29.27
C GLN A 30 -7.49 6.78 -28.16
N ALA A 31 -6.34 6.14 -28.43
CA ALA A 31 -5.60 5.36 -27.43
C ALA A 31 -5.14 6.22 -26.24
N ASP A 32 -4.62 7.43 -26.50
CA ASP A 32 -4.20 8.39 -25.47
C ASP A 32 -5.39 8.88 -24.63
N GLY A 33 -6.51 9.16 -25.27
CA GLY A 33 -7.75 9.52 -24.59
C GLY A 33 -8.31 8.41 -23.69
N MET A 34 -8.27 7.16 -24.16
CA MET A 34 -8.66 5.98 -23.36
C MET A 34 -7.76 5.81 -22.14
N LEU A 35 -6.43 5.89 -22.33
CA LEU A 35 -5.47 5.81 -21.24
C LEU A 35 -5.70 6.92 -20.21
N THR A 36 -5.93 8.15 -20.69
CA THR A 36 -6.25 9.29 -19.81
C THR A 36 -7.51 9.02 -18.98
N GLY A 37 -8.55 8.49 -19.59
CA GLY A 37 -9.78 8.11 -18.90
C GLY A 37 -9.56 7.03 -17.85
N GLN A 38 -8.74 6.01 -18.15
CA GLN A 38 -8.37 4.98 -17.18
C GLN A 38 -7.60 5.57 -15.98
N LEU A 39 -6.61 6.43 -16.24
CA LEU A 39 -5.87 7.12 -15.18
C LEU A 39 -6.78 7.97 -14.28
N MET A 40 -7.74 8.67 -14.86
CA MET A 40 -8.75 9.43 -14.09
C MET A 40 -9.57 8.51 -13.18
N THR A 41 -9.95 7.33 -13.65
CA THR A 41 -10.71 6.35 -12.85
C THR A 41 -9.86 5.82 -11.68
N VAL A 42 -8.58 5.50 -11.93
CA VAL A 42 -7.64 5.07 -10.88
C VAL A 42 -7.45 6.18 -9.84
N LEU A 43 -7.26 7.42 -10.27
CA LEU A 43 -7.13 8.57 -9.36
C LEU A 43 -8.40 8.84 -8.56
N ALA A 44 -9.57 8.62 -9.15
CA ALA A 44 -10.85 8.74 -8.43
C ALA A 44 -10.95 7.70 -7.31
N ALA A 45 -10.56 6.45 -7.58
CA ALA A 45 -10.52 5.40 -6.57
C ALA A 45 -9.50 5.70 -5.47
N GLU A 46 -8.33 6.25 -5.83
CA GLU A 46 -7.32 6.67 -4.86
C GLU A 46 -7.80 7.81 -3.96
N LEU A 47 -8.50 8.80 -4.51
CA LEU A 47 -9.12 9.87 -3.73
C LEU A 47 -10.21 9.36 -2.77
N GLY A 48 -10.96 8.33 -3.18
CA GLY A 48 -12.03 7.76 -2.36
C GLY A 48 -11.52 6.86 -1.23
N TYR A 49 -10.52 6.03 -1.50
CA TYR A 49 -10.12 4.92 -0.61
C TYR A 49 -8.64 4.88 -0.25
N GLY A 50 -7.80 5.75 -0.82
CA GLY A 50 -6.35 5.67 -0.66
C GLY A 50 -5.89 5.78 0.78
N ILE A 51 -6.45 6.72 1.55
CA ILE A 51 -6.12 6.88 2.98
C ILE A 51 -6.52 5.65 3.78
N GLU A 52 -7.73 5.12 3.53
CA GLU A 52 -8.23 3.95 4.24
C GLU A 52 -7.34 2.73 3.99
N ARG A 53 -7.00 2.46 2.73
CA ARG A 53 -6.11 1.35 2.34
C ARG A 53 -4.75 1.45 3.02
N ARG A 54 -4.11 2.63 2.98
CA ARG A 54 -2.82 2.86 3.63
C ARG A 54 -2.88 2.72 5.14
N MET A 55 -3.96 3.17 5.76
CA MET A 55 -4.17 2.98 7.20
C MET A 55 -4.37 1.51 7.56
N GLN A 56 -4.98 0.72 6.70
CA GLN A 56 -5.08 -0.73 6.86
C GLN A 56 -3.70 -1.39 6.75
N ASP A 57 -2.88 -0.96 5.79
CA ASP A 57 -1.50 -1.45 5.63
C ASP A 57 -0.63 -1.08 6.82
N VAL A 58 -0.71 0.17 7.29
CA VAL A 58 -0.01 0.62 8.51
C VAL A 58 -0.35 -0.27 9.70
N ARG A 59 -1.64 -0.54 9.94
CA ARG A 59 -2.06 -1.42 11.06
C ARG A 59 -1.56 -2.85 10.89
N ALA A 60 -1.67 -3.40 9.69
CA ALA A 60 -1.22 -4.76 9.41
C ALA A 60 0.31 -4.92 9.59
N MET A 61 1.11 -3.93 9.15
CA MET A 61 2.56 -3.91 9.43
C MET A 61 2.85 -3.79 10.93
N GLN A 62 2.11 -2.97 11.66
CA GLN A 62 2.27 -2.82 13.12
C GLN A 62 1.99 -4.12 13.86
N GLU A 63 0.93 -4.84 13.49
CA GLU A 63 0.61 -6.15 14.07
C GLU A 63 1.70 -7.18 13.76
N LEU A 64 2.19 -7.20 12.52
CA LEU A 64 3.31 -8.05 12.10
C LEU A 64 4.57 -7.73 12.92
N PHE A 65 4.90 -6.47 13.13
CA PHE A 65 6.08 -6.05 13.89
C PHE A 65 6.02 -6.48 15.35
N VAL A 66 4.85 -6.36 15.98
CA VAL A 66 4.67 -6.87 17.35
C VAL A 66 4.90 -8.39 17.41
N ALA A 67 4.30 -9.13 16.48
CA ALA A 67 4.44 -10.58 16.45
C ALA A 67 5.89 -11.03 16.12
N ALA A 68 6.55 -10.36 15.18
CA ALA A 68 7.94 -10.65 14.80
C ALA A 68 8.93 -10.32 15.94
N ALA A 69 8.74 -9.19 16.62
CA ALA A 69 9.61 -8.77 17.72
C ALA A 69 9.65 -9.80 18.86
N LEU A 70 8.56 -10.51 19.11
CA LEU A 70 8.50 -11.57 20.13
C LEU A 70 9.31 -12.83 19.77
N GLN A 71 9.63 -13.00 18.49
CA GLN A 71 10.33 -14.17 17.99
C GLN A 71 11.82 -13.90 17.66
N LEU A 72 12.17 -12.60 17.51
CA LEU A 72 13.56 -12.23 17.16
C LEU A 72 14.49 -12.38 18.37
N SER A 73 15.64 -12.99 18.12
CA SER A 73 16.76 -13.00 19.07
C SER A 73 17.65 -11.76 18.96
N ASP A 74 17.47 -10.96 17.91
CA ASP A 74 18.15 -9.68 17.67
C ASP A 74 17.42 -8.57 18.44
N GLU A 75 17.89 -8.25 19.63
CA GLU A 75 17.27 -7.24 20.52
C GLU A 75 17.17 -5.83 19.88
N PRO A 76 18.19 -5.27 19.20
CA PRO A 76 18.09 -3.95 18.58
C PRO A 76 16.98 -3.88 17.52
N LEU A 77 16.90 -4.89 16.65
CA LEU A 77 15.84 -4.94 15.63
C LEU A 77 14.47 -5.13 16.29
N ALA A 78 14.33 -6.04 17.24
CA ALA A 78 13.10 -6.26 17.97
C ALA A 78 12.61 -4.98 18.67
N GLN A 79 13.49 -4.24 19.33
CA GLN A 79 13.17 -2.97 19.97
C GLN A 79 12.70 -1.91 18.94
N SER A 80 13.37 -1.80 17.80
CA SER A 80 12.98 -0.90 16.72
C SER A 80 11.58 -1.24 16.19
N LEU A 81 11.27 -2.51 15.96
CA LEU A 81 9.96 -2.95 15.50
C LEU A 81 8.86 -2.63 16.54
N VAL A 82 9.13 -2.82 17.83
CA VAL A 82 8.18 -2.43 18.90
C VAL A 82 7.93 -0.92 18.93
N GLN A 83 8.95 -0.10 18.69
CA GLN A 83 8.78 1.35 18.60
C GLN A 83 7.93 1.73 17.39
N LEU A 84 8.23 1.18 16.22
CA LEU A 84 7.51 1.44 14.98
C LEU A 84 6.09 0.90 14.98
N SER A 85 5.80 -0.16 15.73
CA SER A 85 4.43 -0.66 15.90
C SER A 85 3.48 0.34 16.59
N ARG A 86 4.03 1.41 17.17
CA ARG A 86 3.27 2.49 17.81
C ARG A 86 3.24 3.78 17.00
N LEU A 87 3.90 3.79 15.85
CA LEU A 87 3.94 4.94 14.96
C LEU A 87 2.52 5.36 14.54
N LYS A 88 2.24 6.65 14.60
CA LYS A 88 0.97 7.20 14.13
C LYS A 88 1.25 8.30 13.11
N PRO A 89 0.48 8.38 12.02
CA PRO A 89 0.55 9.54 11.13
C PRO A 89 0.28 10.83 11.92
N MET A 90 0.94 11.91 11.55
CA MET A 90 0.75 13.23 12.20
C MET A 90 -0.66 13.77 11.97
N SER A 91 -1.25 13.47 10.84
CA SER A 91 -2.64 13.78 10.49
C SER A 91 -3.19 12.74 9.51
N LEU A 92 -4.48 12.84 9.18
CA LEU A 92 -5.12 12.01 8.16
C LEU A 92 -5.02 12.60 6.74
N THR A 93 -4.03 13.46 6.48
CA THR A 93 -3.71 13.83 5.11
C THR A 93 -3.00 12.67 4.41
N LEU A 94 -3.20 12.54 3.10
CA LEU A 94 -2.53 11.49 2.32
C LEU A 94 -1.01 11.53 2.52
N LYS A 95 -0.43 12.72 2.52
CA LYS A 95 1.02 12.94 2.73
C LYS A 95 1.52 12.38 4.06
N ASP A 96 0.81 12.62 5.16
CA ASP A 96 1.26 12.18 6.49
C ASP A 96 1.04 10.67 6.68
N VAL A 97 -0.02 10.14 6.07
CA VAL A 97 -0.28 8.69 6.06
C VAL A 97 0.75 7.97 5.20
N ASP A 98 1.10 8.51 4.03
CA ASP A 98 2.16 7.97 3.18
C ASP A 98 3.51 7.97 3.90
N ALA A 99 3.86 9.06 4.58
CA ALA A 99 5.11 9.15 5.34
C ALA A 99 5.21 8.05 6.42
N ALA A 100 4.13 7.81 7.17
CA ALA A 100 4.10 6.74 8.16
C ALA A 100 4.16 5.34 7.51
N HIS A 101 3.46 5.14 6.41
CA HIS A 101 3.49 3.90 5.63
C HIS A 101 4.91 3.60 5.11
N ASP A 102 5.58 4.61 4.54
CA ASP A 102 6.93 4.47 3.99
C ASP A 102 7.95 4.12 5.08
N GLU A 103 7.86 4.75 6.24
CA GLU A 103 8.73 4.45 7.39
C GLU A 103 8.58 3.00 7.84
N LEU A 104 7.34 2.49 7.94
CA LEU A 104 7.09 1.09 8.27
C LEU A 104 7.54 0.15 7.14
N THR A 105 7.42 0.55 5.90
CA THR A 105 7.90 -0.23 4.75
C THR A 105 9.41 -0.43 4.78
N VAL A 106 10.18 0.60 5.14
CA VAL A 106 11.64 0.48 5.33
C VAL A 106 11.96 -0.54 6.42
N ALA A 107 11.23 -0.52 7.53
CA ALA A 107 11.42 -1.49 8.60
C ALA A 107 11.02 -2.93 8.18
N LEU A 108 9.96 -3.07 7.38
CA LEU A 108 9.56 -4.36 6.82
C LEU A 108 10.66 -4.94 5.91
N LEU A 109 11.30 -4.11 5.10
CA LEU A 109 12.43 -4.52 4.26
C LEU A 109 13.62 -4.99 5.11
N ALA A 110 13.96 -4.25 6.17
CA ALA A 110 15.03 -4.65 7.10
C ALA A 110 14.71 -5.98 7.82
N LEU A 111 13.43 -6.18 8.20
CA LEU A 111 13.00 -7.46 8.77
C LEU A 111 13.10 -8.60 7.76
N HIS A 112 12.72 -8.37 6.50
CA HIS A 112 12.80 -9.37 5.45
C HIS A 112 14.26 -9.72 5.15
N GLU A 113 15.14 -8.73 5.05
CA GLU A 113 16.58 -8.95 4.91
C GLU A 113 17.15 -9.81 6.06
N ARG A 114 16.74 -9.54 7.30
CA ARG A 114 17.17 -10.33 8.47
C ARG A 114 16.73 -11.80 8.37
N VAL A 115 15.53 -12.04 7.83
CA VAL A 115 15.00 -13.41 7.64
C VAL A 115 15.77 -14.18 6.57
N ASP A 116 16.26 -13.51 5.53
CA ASP A 116 17.01 -14.13 4.43
C ASP A 116 18.47 -14.40 4.78
N LEU A 117 19.00 -13.80 5.84
CA LEU A 117 20.38 -14.03 6.27
C LEU A 117 20.55 -15.40 6.94
N PRO A 118 21.72 -16.05 6.77
CA PRO A 118 22.04 -17.28 7.48
C PRO A 118 21.89 -17.11 9.00
N ALA A 119 21.24 -18.06 9.64
CA ALA A 119 20.97 -18.02 11.07
C ALA A 119 21.33 -19.35 11.76
N PRO A 120 21.64 -19.32 13.08
CA PRO A 120 21.79 -20.51 13.88
C PRO A 120 20.55 -21.42 13.78
N GLU A 121 20.76 -22.73 13.91
CA GLU A 121 19.69 -23.72 13.82
C GLU A 121 18.57 -23.46 14.85
N ALA A 122 18.91 -22.98 16.03
CA ALA A 122 17.99 -22.65 17.10
C ALA A 122 17.00 -21.51 16.73
N ASP A 123 17.34 -20.63 15.78
CA ASP A 123 16.50 -19.51 15.35
C ASP A 123 15.78 -19.80 14.03
N ARG A 124 16.07 -20.89 13.34
CA ARG A 124 15.55 -21.19 12.00
C ARG A 124 14.03 -21.24 11.96
N ASP A 125 13.40 -21.95 12.89
CA ASP A 125 11.93 -22.09 12.95
C ASP A 125 11.25 -20.73 13.21
N LYS A 126 11.85 -19.91 14.07
CA LYS A 126 11.32 -18.57 14.36
C LYS A 126 11.40 -17.66 13.14
N LEU A 127 12.53 -17.67 12.43
CA LEU A 127 12.70 -16.87 11.22
C LEU A 127 11.78 -17.35 10.09
N GLN A 128 11.58 -18.68 9.98
CA GLN A 128 10.60 -19.22 9.03
C GLN A 128 9.17 -18.78 9.35
N ALA A 129 8.80 -18.74 10.63
CA ALA A 129 7.50 -18.22 11.05
C ALA A 129 7.34 -16.73 10.72
N ILE A 130 8.38 -15.91 10.95
CA ILE A 130 8.37 -14.50 10.58
C ILE A 130 8.25 -14.34 9.05
N ASN A 131 8.97 -15.14 8.26
CA ASN A 131 8.86 -15.13 6.81
C ASN A 131 7.43 -15.43 6.35
N ALA A 132 6.78 -16.41 6.95
CA ALA A 132 5.38 -16.72 6.64
C ALA A 132 4.44 -15.55 6.96
N MET A 133 4.67 -14.80 8.05
CA MET A 133 3.90 -13.59 8.38
C MET A 133 4.13 -12.47 7.35
N ILE A 134 5.36 -12.28 6.87
CA ILE A 134 5.67 -11.29 5.83
C ILE A 134 4.90 -11.63 4.54
N TRP A 135 4.94 -12.86 4.10
CA TRP A 135 4.22 -13.29 2.90
C TRP A 135 2.70 -13.13 3.04
N ALA A 136 2.13 -13.49 4.18
CA ALA A 136 0.71 -13.29 4.46
C ALA A 136 0.32 -11.80 4.41
N TYR A 137 1.19 -10.91 4.93
CA TYR A 137 1.00 -9.47 4.80
C TYR A 137 1.03 -9.03 3.33
N LEU A 138 2.03 -9.46 2.54
CA LEU A 138 2.16 -9.09 1.14
C LEU A 138 0.97 -9.53 0.29
N GLU A 139 0.46 -10.75 0.51
CA GLU A 139 -0.76 -11.24 -0.15
C GLU A 139 -1.97 -10.37 0.20
N SER A 140 -2.15 -10.05 1.48
CA SER A 140 -3.22 -9.17 1.93
C SER A 140 -3.10 -7.75 1.40
N HIS A 141 -1.87 -7.21 1.34
CA HIS A 141 -1.57 -5.91 0.74
C HIS A 141 -1.95 -5.90 -0.75
N ALA A 142 -1.50 -6.88 -1.51
CA ALA A 142 -1.84 -7.00 -2.93
C ALA A 142 -3.36 -7.05 -3.16
N ALA A 143 -4.09 -7.79 -2.33
CA ALA A 143 -5.54 -7.88 -2.43
C ALA A 143 -6.25 -6.54 -2.14
N ARG A 144 -5.75 -5.76 -1.17
CA ARG A 144 -6.30 -4.41 -0.86
C ARG A 144 -6.06 -3.39 -1.96
N HIS A 145 -4.97 -3.54 -2.72
CA HIS A 145 -4.56 -2.59 -3.75
C HIS A 145 -4.92 -3.03 -5.18
N GLN A 146 -5.75 -4.06 -5.34
CA GLN A 146 -6.29 -4.42 -6.64
C GLN A 146 -7.10 -3.25 -7.21
N ILE A 147 -6.82 -2.92 -8.48
CA ILE A 147 -7.61 -1.95 -9.23
C ILE A 147 -8.93 -2.64 -9.57
N PRO A 148 -10.09 -2.04 -9.24
CA PRO A 148 -11.38 -2.58 -9.66
C PRO A 148 -11.44 -2.65 -11.20
N ASP A 149 -11.93 -3.76 -11.73
CA ASP A 149 -12.22 -3.92 -13.16
C ASP A 149 -13.31 -2.96 -13.66
#